data_85a1db7993542cf71e60dd576e9c744a
#
_entry.id   85a1db7993542cf71e60dd576e9c744a
#
_cell.length_a   1.000
_cell.length_b   1.000
_cell.length_c   1.000
_cell.angle_alpha   90.00
_cell.angle_beta   90.00
_cell.angle_gamma   90.00
#
_symmetry.space_group_name_H-M   'P 1'
#
loop_
_entity.id
_entity.type
_entity.pdbx_description
1 polymer ?
#
loop_
_entity_poly.entity_id
_entity_poly.type
_entity_poly.pdbx_seq_one_letter_code
_entity_poly.pdbx_strand_id
1 'polypeptide(L)'
;RSLREIRIGTLRYSEPIASSGLIASIGGLYAEARPGGIIRPLDVRSHVASISLRLRYPLLRQRNQSLFLEGGIAANSTQTDILNTRLISDRQTVIDASLLWQQSGWLDGTTTASLGIYHGTGLFGAMSRSASHPSVAGFDPRFTRVSLLGQRLQRLIGPFSAYASVQGQYSK
;
A
#
# COMPACT_ATOMS: atom_id res chain seq x y z
N ARG A 1 2.62 18.16 21.63
CA ARG A 1 1.73 17.76 20.50
C ARG A 1 0.58 17.01 21.12
N SER A 2 -0.63 17.52 20.95
CA SER A 2 -1.81 16.92 21.59
C SER A 2 -2.29 15.72 20.76
N LEU A 3 -2.64 14.62 21.42
CA LEU A 3 -3.31 13.44 20.82
C LEU A 3 -4.64 13.77 20.10
N ARG A 4 -5.04 15.04 20.11
CA ARG A 4 -6.25 15.53 19.43
C ARG A 4 -6.03 15.87 17.96
N GLU A 5 -4.77 16.02 17.51
CA GLU A 5 -4.45 16.45 16.15
C GLU A 5 -4.39 15.28 15.16
N ILE A 6 -3.95 14.10 15.60
CA ILE A 6 -3.87 12.91 14.76
C ILE A 6 -4.28 11.69 15.58
N ARG A 7 -5.17 10.89 15.02
CA ARG A 7 -5.56 9.57 15.53
C ARG A 7 -5.41 8.54 14.42
N ILE A 8 -4.70 7.45 14.70
CA ILE A 8 -4.51 6.36 13.75
C ILE A 8 -4.80 5.05 14.47
N GLY A 9 -5.66 4.25 13.87
CA GLY A 9 -5.94 2.87 14.28
C GLY A 9 -5.67 1.91 13.14
N THR A 10 -4.95 0.82 13.40
CA THR A 10 -4.71 -0.24 12.43
C THR A 10 -5.02 -1.59 13.04
N LEU A 11 -5.65 -2.46 12.26
CA LEU A 11 -5.90 -3.86 12.62
C LEU A 11 -5.44 -4.74 11.46
N ARG A 12 -4.74 -5.84 11.77
CA ARG A 12 -4.42 -6.87 10.79
C ARG A 12 -4.59 -8.24 11.44
N TYR A 13 -5.26 -9.13 10.72
CA TYR A 13 -5.36 -10.54 11.07
C TYR A 13 -4.85 -11.36 9.89
N SER A 14 -4.11 -12.43 10.16
CA SER A 14 -3.54 -13.32 9.12
C SER A 14 -3.63 -14.75 9.60
N GLU A 15 -4.10 -15.64 8.73
CA GLU A 15 -4.31 -17.05 9.02
C GLU A 15 -3.77 -17.92 7.87
N PRO A 16 -3.00 -18.98 8.16
CA PRO A 16 -2.74 -20.04 7.21
C PRO A 16 -4.04 -20.80 6.92
N ILE A 17 -4.52 -20.78 5.67
CA ILE A 17 -5.79 -21.39 5.29
C ILE A 17 -5.63 -22.74 4.57
N ALA A 18 -4.40 -23.13 4.25
CA ALA A 18 -4.12 -24.42 3.62
C ALA A 18 -2.76 -24.97 4.05
N SER A 19 -2.62 -26.31 4.03
CA SER A 19 -1.37 -27.01 4.30
C SER A 19 -0.27 -26.71 3.26
N SER A 20 -0.65 -26.19 2.09
CA SER A 20 0.27 -25.69 1.05
C SER A 20 1.00 -24.39 1.41
N GLY A 21 0.70 -23.79 2.58
CA GLY A 21 1.30 -22.53 3.03
C GLY A 21 0.60 -21.28 2.50
N LEU A 22 -0.62 -21.41 1.95
CA LEU A 22 -1.45 -20.26 1.58
C LEU A 22 -1.87 -19.50 2.84
N ILE A 23 -1.59 -18.21 2.89
CA ILE A 23 -1.95 -17.31 3.98
C ILE A 23 -2.99 -16.31 3.47
N ALA A 24 -4.12 -16.21 4.17
CA ALA A 24 -5.06 -15.12 3.99
C ALA A 24 -4.86 -14.05 5.06
N SER A 25 -5.02 -12.80 4.68
CA SER A 25 -4.91 -11.67 5.60
C SER A 25 -6.03 -10.67 5.34
N ILE A 26 -6.64 -10.17 6.42
CA ILE A 26 -7.54 -9.03 6.39
C ILE A 26 -6.90 -7.87 7.14
N GLY A 27 -6.99 -6.66 6.58
CA GLY A 27 -6.42 -5.46 7.18
C GLY A 27 -7.41 -4.31 7.17
N GLY A 28 -7.37 -3.48 8.20
CA GLY A 28 -8.10 -2.23 8.29
C GLY A 28 -7.20 -1.11 8.80
N LEU A 29 -7.41 0.10 8.28
CA LEU A 29 -6.78 1.33 8.74
C LEU A 29 -7.84 2.40 8.82
N TYR A 30 -7.82 3.15 9.91
CA TYR A 30 -8.57 4.39 10.06
C TYR A 30 -7.64 5.46 10.60
N ALA A 31 -7.61 6.61 9.95
CA ALA A 31 -6.86 7.76 10.38
C ALA A 31 -7.72 9.02 10.33
N GLU A 32 -7.60 9.85 11.35
CA GLU A 32 -8.23 11.17 11.43
C GLU A 32 -7.14 12.20 11.75
N ALA A 33 -7.13 13.30 11.01
CA ALA A 33 -6.23 14.43 11.25
C ALA A 33 -7.03 15.73 11.37
N ARG A 34 -6.72 16.51 12.42
CA ARG A 34 -7.26 17.85 12.67
C ARG A 34 -6.09 18.78 13.00
N PRO A 35 -5.44 19.36 11.98
CA PRO A 35 -4.30 20.22 12.21
C PRO A 35 -4.64 21.41 13.11
N GLY A 36 -3.76 21.67 14.07
CA GLY A 36 -3.85 22.81 14.99
C GLY A 36 -3.01 24.02 14.55
N GLY A 37 -2.63 24.87 15.51
CA GLY A 37 -1.77 26.03 15.25
C GLY A 37 -2.44 27.11 14.39
N ILE A 38 -1.68 27.68 13.45
CA ILE A 38 -2.11 28.81 12.60
C ILE A 38 -3.31 28.48 11.72
N ILE A 39 -3.46 27.20 11.32
CA ILE A 39 -4.55 26.76 10.43
C ILE A 39 -5.80 26.29 11.18
N ARG A 40 -5.78 26.33 12.53
CA ARG A 40 -6.94 25.93 13.35
C ARG A 40 -8.24 26.67 12.99
N PRO A 41 -8.23 27.98 12.63
CA PRO A 41 -9.46 28.66 12.24
C PRO A 41 -10.12 28.13 10.98
N LEU A 42 -9.38 27.42 10.14
CA LEU A 42 -9.91 26.79 8.91
C LEU A 42 -10.65 25.47 9.19
N ASP A 43 -10.68 25.01 10.45
CA ASP A 43 -11.31 23.72 10.87
C ASP A 43 -11.11 22.59 9.86
N VAL A 44 -9.85 22.38 9.47
CA VAL A 44 -9.47 21.33 8.52
C VAL A 44 -9.65 19.96 9.19
N ARG A 45 -10.40 19.08 8.58
CA ARG A 45 -10.60 17.70 9.02
C ARG A 45 -10.33 16.76 7.88
N SER A 46 -9.40 15.81 8.08
CA SER A 46 -9.10 14.78 7.10
C SER A 46 -9.35 13.39 7.70
N HIS A 47 -10.04 12.56 6.95
CA HIS A 47 -10.35 11.17 7.30
C HIS A 47 -9.83 10.24 6.22
N VAL A 48 -9.11 9.20 6.63
CA VAL A 48 -8.66 8.13 5.75
C VAL A 48 -9.14 6.80 6.32
N ALA A 49 -9.80 6.01 5.49
CA ALA A 49 -10.20 4.65 5.83
C ALA A 49 -9.75 3.69 4.74
N SER A 50 -9.27 2.53 5.13
CA SER A 50 -8.87 1.48 4.20
C SER A 50 -9.25 0.11 4.76
N ILE A 51 -9.75 -0.76 3.90
CA ILE A 51 -9.94 -2.19 4.17
C ILE A 51 -9.28 -2.98 3.06
N SER A 52 -8.61 -4.08 3.41
CA SER A 52 -7.91 -4.92 2.44
C SER A 52 -8.06 -6.40 2.77
N LEU A 53 -8.15 -7.21 1.72
CA LEU A 53 -8.04 -8.67 1.76
C LEU A 53 -6.85 -9.07 0.91
N ARG A 54 -5.95 -9.91 1.44
CA ARG A 54 -4.74 -10.37 0.75
C ARG A 54 -4.55 -11.86 0.89
N LEU A 55 -4.04 -12.46 -0.17
CA LEU A 55 -3.60 -13.84 -0.24
C LEU A 55 -2.11 -13.86 -0.57
N ARG A 56 -1.35 -14.71 0.11
CA ARG A 56 0.06 -14.96 -0.16
C ARG A 56 0.28 -16.46 -0.29
N TYR A 57 0.85 -16.86 -1.41
CA TYR A 57 1.17 -18.25 -1.69
C TYR A 57 2.66 -18.45 -1.97
N PRO A 58 3.37 -19.37 -1.29
CA PRO A 58 4.76 -19.67 -1.57
C PRO A 58 4.88 -20.54 -2.82
N LEU A 59 5.38 -19.97 -3.93
CA LEU A 59 5.70 -20.73 -5.16
C LEU A 59 6.98 -21.53 -5.01
N LEU A 60 7.95 -20.95 -4.28
CA LEU A 60 9.23 -21.59 -3.97
C LEU A 60 9.60 -21.26 -2.54
N ARG A 61 10.03 -22.28 -1.78
CA ARG A 61 10.50 -22.12 -0.42
C ARG A 61 11.70 -23.01 -0.18
N GLN A 62 12.88 -22.43 -0.23
CA GLN A 62 14.16 -23.08 0.00
C GLN A 62 14.93 -22.36 1.13
N ARG A 63 16.00 -22.98 1.60
CA ARG A 63 16.78 -22.44 2.72
C ARG A 63 17.33 -21.04 2.45
N ASN A 64 17.75 -20.78 1.21
CA ASN A 64 18.42 -19.54 0.82
C ASN A 64 17.61 -18.67 -0.14
N GLN A 65 16.44 -19.13 -0.58
CA GLN A 65 15.58 -18.35 -1.47
C GLN A 65 14.10 -18.70 -1.30
N SER A 66 13.26 -17.70 -1.52
CA SER A 66 11.80 -17.84 -1.50
C SER A 66 11.19 -17.00 -2.61
N LEU A 67 10.14 -17.51 -3.23
CA LEU A 67 9.33 -16.80 -4.20
C LEU A 67 7.88 -16.90 -3.76
N PHE A 68 7.23 -15.75 -3.60
CA PHE A 68 5.82 -15.65 -3.21
C PHE A 68 5.01 -15.03 -4.33
N LEU A 69 3.84 -15.58 -4.57
CA LEU A 69 2.77 -14.93 -5.30
C LEU A 69 1.85 -14.27 -4.25
N GLU A 70 1.62 -12.99 -4.41
CA GLU A 70 0.68 -12.23 -3.59
C GLU A 70 -0.42 -11.67 -4.48
N GLY A 71 -1.62 -11.59 -3.96
CA GLY A 71 -2.73 -10.93 -4.61
C GLY A 71 -3.70 -10.38 -3.59
N GLY A 72 -4.42 -9.34 -3.98
CA GLY A 72 -5.34 -8.73 -3.03
C GLY A 72 -6.31 -7.74 -3.66
N ILE A 73 -7.21 -7.28 -2.80
CA ILE A 73 -8.12 -6.19 -3.09
C ILE A 73 -8.11 -5.22 -1.90
N ALA A 74 -8.04 -3.94 -2.19
CA ALA A 74 -8.10 -2.88 -1.19
C ALA A 74 -9.08 -1.79 -1.60
N ALA A 75 -9.97 -1.42 -0.68
CA ALA A 75 -10.85 -0.27 -0.83
C ALA A 75 -10.36 0.85 0.09
N ASN A 76 -10.11 2.01 -0.48
CA ASN A 76 -9.60 3.19 0.20
C ASN A 76 -10.59 4.34 0.07
N SER A 77 -10.76 5.11 1.14
CA SER A 77 -11.55 6.34 1.16
C SER A 77 -10.75 7.43 1.84
N THR A 78 -10.64 8.58 1.18
CA THR A 78 -10.02 9.80 1.72
C THR A 78 -11.01 10.93 1.61
N GLN A 79 -11.25 11.65 2.71
CA GLN A 79 -12.15 12.80 2.76
C GLN A 79 -11.45 13.93 3.49
N THR A 80 -11.55 15.14 2.94
CA THR A 80 -11.04 16.35 3.58
C THR A 80 -12.11 17.43 3.52
N ASP A 81 -12.43 17.97 4.68
CA ASP A 81 -13.38 19.06 4.87
C ASP A 81 -12.63 20.32 5.38
N ILE A 82 -13.01 21.49 4.91
CA ILE A 82 -12.53 22.81 5.38
C ILE A 82 -13.76 23.68 5.65
N LEU A 83 -13.83 24.30 6.83
CA LEU A 83 -14.96 25.13 7.24
C LEU A 83 -16.32 24.41 7.05
N ASN A 84 -16.38 23.11 7.39
CA ASN A 84 -17.52 22.22 7.18
C ASN A 84 -17.96 22.05 5.71
N THR A 85 -17.12 22.45 4.76
CA THR A 85 -17.38 22.24 3.32
C THR A 85 -16.46 21.12 2.82
N ARG A 86 -17.05 20.17 2.07
CA ARG A 86 -16.30 19.06 1.45
C ARG A 86 -15.38 19.60 0.38
N LEU A 87 -14.06 19.46 0.58
CA LEU A 87 -13.03 19.85 -0.40
C LEU A 87 -12.59 18.64 -1.24
N ILE A 88 -12.35 17.51 -0.58
CA ILE A 88 -11.86 16.29 -1.23
C ILE A 88 -12.72 15.11 -0.77
N SER A 89 -13.08 14.25 -1.70
CA SER A 89 -13.75 12.98 -1.43
C SER A 89 -13.32 11.95 -2.47
N ASP A 90 -12.29 11.18 -2.16
CA ASP A 90 -11.77 10.13 -3.04
C ASP A 90 -12.14 8.76 -2.50
N ARG A 91 -12.65 7.90 -3.39
CA ARG A 91 -12.85 6.48 -3.13
C ARG A 91 -12.22 5.68 -4.25
N GLN A 92 -11.37 4.76 -3.90
CA GLN A 92 -10.62 3.95 -4.85
C GLN A 92 -10.63 2.49 -4.42
N THR A 93 -10.89 1.60 -5.35
CA THR A 93 -10.72 0.16 -5.16
C THR A 93 -9.66 -0.34 -6.11
N VAL A 94 -8.65 -1.00 -5.58
CA VAL A 94 -7.51 -1.54 -6.32
C VAL A 94 -7.48 -3.05 -6.14
N ILE A 95 -7.36 -3.78 -7.25
CA ILE A 95 -7.01 -5.19 -7.28
C ILE A 95 -5.55 -5.27 -7.67
N ASP A 96 -4.76 -6.08 -6.98
CA ASP A 96 -3.34 -6.23 -7.25
C ASP A 96 -2.90 -7.69 -7.26
N ALA A 97 -1.84 -7.95 -8.03
CA ALA A 97 -1.08 -9.18 -7.99
C ALA A 97 0.41 -8.85 -8.07
N SER A 98 1.25 -9.58 -7.32
CA SER A 98 2.68 -9.37 -7.31
C SER A 98 3.46 -10.64 -7.07
N LEU A 99 4.69 -10.68 -7.59
CA LEU A 99 5.71 -11.65 -7.28
C LEU A 99 6.74 -11.01 -6.35
N LEU A 100 7.05 -11.65 -5.26
CA LEU A 100 8.07 -11.25 -4.31
C LEU A 100 9.14 -12.34 -4.26
N TRP A 101 10.35 -12.03 -4.70
CA TRP A 101 11.51 -12.90 -4.61
C TRP A 101 12.47 -12.40 -3.54
N GLN A 102 12.92 -13.33 -2.70
CA GLN A 102 13.88 -13.08 -1.64
C GLN A 102 15.00 -14.11 -1.73
N GLN A 103 16.23 -13.67 -1.66
CA GLN A 103 17.42 -14.52 -1.66
C GLN A 103 18.43 -14.04 -0.64
N SER A 104 19.06 -14.98 0.07
CA SER A 104 20.14 -14.71 1.01
C SER A 104 21.33 -15.63 0.75
N GLY A 105 22.54 -15.16 1.10
CA GLY A 105 23.76 -15.95 1.03
C GLY A 105 24.48 -15.95 -0.32
N TRP A 106 23.89 -15.42 -1.40
CA TRP A 106 24.62 -15.27 -2.65
C TRP A 106 25.61 -14.10 -2.56
N LEU A 107 26.90 -14.40 -2.68
CA LEU A 107 28.00 -13.45 -2.48
C LEU A 107 27.89 -12.70 -1.13
N ASP A 108 27.51 -13.39 -0.06
CA ASP A 108 27.34 -12.80 1.28
C ASP A 108 26.36 -11.60 1.33
N GLY A 109 25.36 -11.61 0.45
CA GLY A 109 24.36 -10.56 0.37
C GLY A 109 22.93 -11.08 0.52
N THR A 110 22.02 -10.14 0.73
CA THR A 110 20.56 -10.38 0.72
C THR A 110 19.94 -9.54 -0.38
N THR A 111 19.15 -10.19 -1.23
CA THR A 111 18.43 -9.54 -2.34
C THR A 111 16.94 -9.72 -2.14
N THR A 112 16.19 -8.66 -2.35
CA THR A 112 14.72 -8.68 -2.44
C THR A 112 14.32 -8.02 -3.75
N ALA A 113 13.47 -8.67 -4.53
CA ALA A 113 12.90 -8.10 -5.74
C ALA A 113 11.39 -8.33 -5.77
N SER A 114 10.65 -7.35 -6.24
CA SER A 114 9.21 -7.48 -6.44
C SER A 114 8.78 -6.89 -7.78
N LEU A 115 7.84 -7.57 -8.41
CA LEU A 115 7.14 -7.12 -9.62
C LEU A 115 5.66 -7.17 -9.33
N GLY A 116 4.96 -6.04 -9.45
CA GLY A 116 3.54 -5.92 -9.15
C GLY A 116 2.74 -5.29 -10.28
N ILE A 117 1.50 -5.74 -10.45
CA ILE A 117 0.49 -5.13 -11.30
C ILE A 117 -0.69 -4.73 -10.41
N TYR A 118 -1.20 -3.53 -10.61
CA TYR A 118 -2.28 -2.91 -9.85
C TYR A 118 -3.32 -2.39 -10.83
N HIS A 119 -4.57 -2.70 -10.59
CA HIS A 119 -5.67 -2.24 -11.42
C HIS A 119 -6.73 -1.56 -10.56
N GLY A 120 -6.98 -0.28 -10.84
CA GLY A 120 -8.07 0.47 -10.26
C GLY A 120 -9.40 0.05 -10.86
N THR A 121 -10.41 -0.22 -10.01
CA THR A 121 -11.72 -0.70 -10.44
C THR A 121 -12.83 0.23 -9.96
N GLY A 122 -14.01 0.14 -10.60
CA GLY A 122 -15.24 0.82 -10.15
C GLY A 122 -16.02 0.08 -9.05
N LEU A 123 -15.44 -0.97 -8.44
CA LEU A 123 -16.11 -1.79 -7.43
C LEU A 123 -16.22 -1.06 -6.08
N PHE A 124 -17.10 -1.53 -5.19
CA PHE A 124 -17.27 -1.06 -3.81
C PHE A 124 -17.45 0.45 -3.66
N GLY A 125 -18.15 1.09 -4.60
CA GLY A 125 -18.43 2.52 -4.55
C GLY A 125 -17.21 3.40 -4.85
N ALA A 126 -16.21 2.89 -5.58
CA ALA A 126 -15.14 3.70 -6.14
C ALA A 126 -15.73 4.84 -6.97
N MET A 127 -15.06 6.00 -6.93
CA MET A 127 -15.52 7.22 -7.61
C MET A 127 -15.67 7.01 -9.12
N SER A 128 -16.60 7.75 -9.73
CA SER A 128 -16.65 7.93 -11.18
C SER A 128 -15.85 9.17 -11.59
N ARG A 129 -15.50 9.28 -12.87
CA ARG A 129 -14.86 10.49 -13.44
C ARG A 129 -15.64 11.80 -13.19
N SER A 130 -16.96 11.69 -12.95
CA SER A 130 -17.87 12.82 -12.71
C SER A 130 -18.09 13.14 -11.24
N ALA A 131 -17.22 12.65 -10.33
CA ALA A 131 -17.36 12.93 -8.91
C ALA A 131 -17.13 14.42 -8.61
N SER A 132 -17.91 14.95 -7.67
CA SER A 132 -17.99 16.38 -7.43
C SER A 132 -16.80 17.02 -6.68
N HIS A 133 -15.93 16.22 -6.05
CA HIS A 133 -14.81 16.73 -5.22
C HIS A 133 -13.59 15.81 -5.32
N PRO A 134 -13.00 15.58 -6.53
CA PRO A 134 -11.80 14.77 -6.65
C PRO A 134 -10.58 15.54 -6.13
N SER A 135 -9.59 14.83 -5.57
CA SER A 135 -8.30 15.42 -5.15
C SER A 135 -7.51 16.00 -6.32
N VAL A 136 -7.70 15.44 -7.52
CA VAL A 136 -7.08 15.89 -8.77
C VAL A 136 -8.14 16.00 -9.83
N ALA A 137 -8.18 17.13 -10.53
CA ALA A 137 -9.09 17.33 -11.66
C ALA A 137 -8.84 16.28 -12.74
N GLY A 138 -9.91 15.60 -13.20
CA GLY A 138 -9.80 14.52 -14.17
C GLY A 138 -9.32 13.17 -13.61
N PHE A 139 -9.30 13.00 -12.28
CA PHE A 139 -8.99 11.72 -11.65
C PHE A 139 -9.84 10.60 -12.22
N ASP A 140 -9.20 9.58 -12.76
CA ASP A 140 -9.83 8.34 -13.17
C ASP A 140 -9.45 7.23 -12.16
N PRO A 141 -10.42 6.64 -11.45
CA PRO A 141 -10.13 5.51 -10.57
C PRO A 141 -9.72 4.25 -11.34
N ARG A 142 -9.96 4.22 -12.66
CA ARG A 142 -9.59 3.11 -13.55
C ARG A 142 -8.20 3.39 -14.12
N PHE A 143 -7.22 2.71 -13.61
CA PHE A 143 -5.84 2.76 -14.09
C PHE A 143 -5.22 1.38 -14.04
N THR A 144 -4.17 1.19 -14.80
CA THR A 144 -3.30 0.02 -14.66
C THR A 144 -1.89 0.50 -14.40
N ARG A 145 -1.29 0.03 -13.32
CA ARG A 145 0.08 0.36 -12.94
C ARG A 145 0.90 -0.91 -12.78
N VAL A 146 2.08 -0.92 -13.38
CA VAL A 146 3.12 -1.93 -13.15
C VAL A 146 4.20 -1.30 -12.29
N SER A 147 4.70 -2.01 -11.28
CA SER A 147 5.79 -1.56 -10.43
C SER A 147 6.88 -2.61 -10.31
N LEU A 148 8.12 -2.16 -10.27
CA LEU A 148 9.31 -2.97 -10.03
C LEU A 148 10.07 -2.37 -8.86
N LEU A 149 10.50 -3.21 -7.93
CA LEU A 149 11.41 -2.87 -6.85
C LEU A 149 12.50 -3.93 -6.77
N GLY A 150 13.75 -3.50 -6.71
CA GLY A 150 14.91 -4.35 -6.43
C GLY A 150 15.74 -3.72 -5.33
N GLN A 151 16.16 -4.52 -4.36
CA GLN A 151 16.99 -4.08 -3.24
C GLN A 151 18.06 -5.12 -2.96
N ARG A 152 19.28 -4.68 -2.67
CA ARG A 152 20.37 -5.55 -2.29
C ARG A 152 21.17 -4.94 -1.16
N LEU A 153 21.36 -5.71 -0.09
CA LEU A 153 22.33 -5.47 0.95
C LEU A 153 23.50 -6.44 0.74
N GLN A 154 24.68 -5.91 0.43
CA GLN A 154 25.89 -6.66 0.17
C GLN A 154 26.88 -6.46 1.30
N ARG A 155 27.32 -7.54 1.95
CA ARG A 155 28.47 -7.49 2.85
C ARG A 155 29.74 -7.30 2.03
N LEU A 156 30.56 -6.36 2.42
CA LEU A 156 31.87 -6.09 1.86
C LEU A 156 32.96 -6.65 2.77
N ILE A 157 34.14 -6.03 2.80
CA ILE A 157 35.26 -6.45 3.61
C ILE A 157 35.17 -5.82 5.02
N GLY A 158 35.37 -6.61 6.05
CA GLY A 158 35.35 -6.15 7.46
C GLY A 158 33.94 -5.71 7.90
N PRO A 159 33.82 -4.53 8.54
CA PRO A 159 32.53 -4.04 9.04
C PRO A 159 31.67 -3.35 7.99
N PHE A 160 32.14 -3.26 6.74
CA PHE A 160 31.46 -2.49 5.69
C PHE A 160 30.38 -3.31 4.98
N SER A 161 29.29 -2.63 4.65
CA SER A 161 28.21 -3.16 3.80
C SER A 161 27.77 -2.09 2.80
N ALA A 162 27.36 -2.51 1.60
CA ALA A 162 26.77 -1.64 0.59
C ALA A 162 25.30 -1.97 0.45
N TYR A 163 24.47 -0.96 0.27
CA TYR A 163 23.06 -1.08 -0.03
C TYR A 163 22.75 -0.42 -1.37
N ALA A 164 22.05 -1.13 -2.22
CA ALA A 164 21.55 -0.63 -3.50
C ALA A 164 20.06 -0.87 -3.59
N SER A 165 19.34 0.10 -4.16
CA SER A 165 17.91 0.00 -4.43
C SER A 165 17.59 0.61 -5.79
N VAL A 166 16.73 -0.06 -6.55
CA VAL A 166 16.17 0.42 -7.81
C VAL A 166 14.65 0.28 -7.74
N GLN A 167 13.95 1.33 -8.16
CA GLN A 167 12.50 1.34 -8.22
C GLN A 167 12.04 1.94 -9.55
N GLY A 168 11.05 1.32 -10.16
CA GLY A 168 10.41 1.80 -11.38
C GLY A 168 8.91 1.59 -11.33
N GLN A 169 8.17 2.47 -12.00
CA GLN A 169 6.73 2.30 -12.20
C GLN A 169 6.32 2.84 -13.56
N TYR A 170 5.32 2.20 -14.14
CA TYR A 170 4.63 2.65 -15.34
C TYR A 170 3.12 2.59 -15.10
N SER A 171 2.40 3.64 -15.47
CA SER A 171 0.94 3.75 -15.31
C SER A 171 0.29 4.22 -16.58
N LYS A 172 -0.84 3.62 -16.90
CA LYS A 172 -1.70 3.99 -18.02
C LYS A 172 -3.14 4.14 -17.53
#